data_2fab4a6b874d815b528aa142ff7f4db8
#
_entry.id   2fab4a6b874d815b528aa142ff7f4db8
#
_cell.length_a   1.000
_cell.length_b   1.000
_cell.length_c   1.000
_cell.angle_alpha   90.00
_cell.angle_beta   90.00
_cell.angle_gamma   90.00
#
_symmetry.space_group_name_H-M   'P 1'
#
loop_
_entity.id
_entity.type
_entity.pdbx_description
1 polymer ?
#
loop_
_entity_poly.entity_id
_entity_poly.type
_entity_poly.pdbx_seq_one_letter_code
_entity_poly.pdbx_strand_id
1 'polypeptide(L)'
;EPITSSNMQFYLQDSTLYMVGGYGWKDSIQNFVTWPTLTAVNVSGLMQAVMNGAPIAPYFRQIEDSVLTVCGSHLHKLDSTYYLVFGHRFDGYYDRSDTTGFHFQEYTHEIRKFNIQDDGVNLSLANYTAVRDTANFRRRDFNLIPFYNPWTTQIGLTAYSGVFRKNTVLPYLNCIDIYDTTYRVRNDFNQNMNQYHSAVCALYDSANITQHNLMFGGMSMYYMDTITNTKRVDSLIPFVQTITDVVRNLDNDYFEFNAGIRMPALLGTNAYFMLNDTLPMYKQHFIHLNYLGNSTLLGYIVGGIRSPELNISDTDPSLSTANAVVYEVYLDRTTVGMQAVQNDVLNFYCYPNPVKDFTEVQFELKGTKQVQIELCDATGKVVSEVCNRSFDSGKQKLRLDMLNYPSGVYNCVITVNNQRKSIRLKKA
;
A
#
# COMPACT_ATOMS: atom_id res chain seq x y z
N GLU A 1 -18.67 -22.23 -12.47
CA GLU A 1 -19.05 -21.67 -11.15
C GLU A 1 -17.92 -20.87 -10.49
N PRO A 2 -16.65 -21.36 -10.34
CA PRO A 2 -15.60 -20.63 -9.60
C PRO A 2 -15.33 -19.22 -10.12
N ILE A 3 -15.33 -19.01 -11.43
CA ILE A 3 -15.04 -17.69 -12.04
C ILE A 3 -16.15 -16.66 -11.90
N THR A 4 -17.31 -17.02 -11.36
CA THR A 4 -18.40 -16.08 -11.02
C THR A 4 -18.38 -15.68 -9.55
N SER A 5 -17.37 -16.11 -8.80
CA SER A 5 -17.20 -15.79 -7.39
C SER A 5 -16.72 -14.35 -7.16
N SER A 6 -16.95 -13.85 -5.97
CA SER A 6 -16.41 -12.56 -5.49
C SER A 6 -15.12 -12.76 -4.69
N ASN A 7 -14.38 -11.68 -4.46
CA ASN A 7 -13.15 -11.67 -3.64
C ASN A 7 -12.11 -12.72 -4.06
N MET A 8 -12.04 -13.01 -5.37
CA MET A 8 -10.94 -13.80 -5.96
C MET A 8 -9.65 -13.00 -5.93
N GLN A 9 -8.55 -13.72 -5.81
CA GLN A 9 -7.21 -13.17 -6.01
C GLN A 9 -6.79 -13.42 -7.44
N PHE A 10 -6.13 -12.46 -8.07
CA PHE A 10 -5.69 -12.63 -9.45
C PHE A 10 -4.31 -12.03 -9.70
N TYR A 11 -3.67 -12.53 -10.73
CA TYR A 11 -2.42 -11.99 -11.25
C TYR A 11 -2.36 -12.21 -12.77
N LEU A 12 -2.09 -11.12 -13.50
CA LEU A 12 -1.88 -11.20 -14.95
C LEU A 12 -0.38 -11.35 -15.22
N GLN A 13 -0.02 -12.47 -15.88
CA GLN A 13 1.31 -12.69 -16.39
C GLN A 13 1.25 -12.80 -17.91
N ASP A 14 1.89 -11.88 -18.60
CA ASP A 14 1.84 -11.77 -20.07
C ASP A 14 0.38 -11.75 -20.57
N SER A 15 -0.08 -12.78 -21.24
CA SER A 15 -1.45 -12.93 -21.71
C SER A 15 -2.29 -13.91 -20.90
N THR A 16 -1.76 -14.45 -19.80
CA THR A 16 -2.48 -15.42 -18.95
C THR A 16 -2.90 -14.76 -17.63
N LEU A 17 -4.20 -14.76 -17.38
CA LEU A 17 -4.78 -14.33 -16.11
C LEU A 17 -4.94 -15.54 -15.19
N TYR A 18 -4.23 -15.58 -14.08
CA TYR A 18 -4.37 -16.54 -13.02
C TYR A 18 -5.34 -16.02 -11.97
N MET A 19 -6.36 -16.80 -11.62
CA MET A 19 -7.35 -16.48 -10.60
C MET A 19 -7.39 -17.59 -9.56
N VAL A 20 -7.34 -17.22 -8.27
CA VAL A 20 -7.29 -18.15 -7.14
C VAL A 20 -8.46 -17.93 -6.21
N GLY A 21 -9.09 -19.01 -5.78
CA GLY A 21 -10.09 -19.01 -4.74
C GLY A 21 -11.35 -18.23 -5.10
N GLY A 22 -11.77 -17.38 -4.16
CA GLY A 22 -13.00 -16.59 -4.26
C GLY A 22 -14.18 -17.25 -3.55
N TYR A 23 -15.20 -16.44 -3.24
CA TYR A 23 -16.41 -16.82 -2.54
C TYR A 23 -17.60 -16.77 -3.50
N GLY A 24 -18.33 -17.87 -3.65
CA GLY A 24 -19.43 -17.95 -4.59
C GLY A 24 -20.33 -19.15 -4.36
N TRP A 25 -21.47 -19.14 -5.05
CA TRP A 25 -22.47 -20.19 -4.99
C TRP A 25 -21.97 -21.48 -5.65
N LYS A 26 -22.23 -22.63 -4.99
CA LYS A 26 -21.93 -23.97 -5.50
C LYS A 26 -23.21 -24.77 -5.63
N ASP A 27 -23.64 -25.03 -6.88
CA ASP A 27 -24.91 -25.69 -7.19
C ASP A 27 -25.01 -27.10 -6.60
N SER A 28 -23.89 -27.83 -6.59
CA SER A 28 -23.91 -29.23 -6.13
C SER A 28 -24.25 -29.41 -4.65
N ILE A 29 -24.07 -28.36 -3.83
CA ILE A 29 -24.38 -28.39 -2.39
C ILE A 29 -25.36 -27.29 -1.99
N GLN A 30 -25.90 -26.52 -2.97
CA GLN A 30 -26.85 -25.45 -2.76
C GLN A 30 -26.45 -24.49 -1.64
N ASN A 31 -25.17 -24.06 -1.65
CA ASN A 31 -24.63 -23.16 -0.64
C ASN A 31 -23.47 -22.33 -1.22
N PHE A 32 -23.14 -21.24 -0.53
CA PHE A 32 -21.94 -20.46 -0.80
C PHE A 32 -20.70 -21.13 -0.19
N VAL A 33 -19.61 -21.12 -0.94
CA VAL A 33 -18.32 -21.69 -0.52
C VAL A 33 -17.16 -20.80 -0.93
N THR A 34 -16.05 -20.98 -0.24
CA THR A 34 -14.76 -20.52 -0.75
C THR A 34 -14.17 -21.60 -1.66
N TRP A 35 -13.95 -21.26 -2.93
CA TRP A 35 -13.47 -22.19 -3.93
C TRP A 35 -11.99 -22.58 -3.72
N PRO A 36 -11.65 -23.87 -3.85
CA PRO A 36 -10.26 -24.36 -3.76
C PRO A 36 -9.57 -24.36 -5.14
N THR A 37 -9.82 -23.37 -5.99
CA THR A 37 -9.45 -23.43 -7.41
C THR A 37 -8.33 -22.46 -7.77
N LEU A 38 -7.46 -22.89 -8.70
CA LEU A 38 -6.66 -22.03 -9.57
C LEU A 38 -7.20 -22.16 -10.98
N THR A 39 -7.60 -21.04 -11.57
CA THR A 39 -8.02 -20.94 -12.96
C THR A 39 -7.03 -20.10 -13.74
N ALA A 40 -6.51 -20.62 -14.84
CA ALA A 40 -5.68 -19.93 -15.80
C ALA A 40 -6.50 -19.62 -17.07
N VAL A 41 -6.50 -18.37 -17.50
CA VAL A 41 -7.24 -17.89 -18.69
C VAL A 41 -6.27 -17.28 -19.69
N ASN A 42 -6.24 -17.82 -20.90
CA ASN A 42 -5.56 -17.13 -22.00
C ASN A 42 -6.44 -15.97 -22.48
N VAL A 43 -6.15 -14.77 -21.99
CA VAL A 43 -6.99 -13.57 -22.23
C VAL A 43 -7.05 -13.21 -23.71
N SER A 44 -5.89 -13.19 -24.39
CA SER A 44 -5.85 -12.82 -25.81
C SER A 44 -6.63 -13.78 -26.69
N GLY A 45 -6.46 -15.10 -26.45
CA GLY A 45 -7.19 -16.14 -27.17
C GLY A 45 -8.70 -16.11 -26.88
N LEU A 46 -9.06 -15.91 -25.60
CA LEU A 46 -10.47 -15.74 -25.21
C LEU A 46 -11.14 -14.57 -25.88
N MET A 47 -10.49 -13.39 -25.92
CA MET A 47 -11.00 -12.20 -26.59
C MET A 47 -11.23 -12.46 -28.08
N GLN A 48 -10.28 -13.08 -28.76
CA GLN A 48 -10.42 -13.46 -30.17
C GLN A 48 -11.58 -14.42 -30.40
N ALA A 49 -11.72 -15.43 -29.56
CA ALA A 49 -12.81 -16.40 -29.65
C ALA A 49 -14.18 -15.73 -29.50
N VAL A 50 -14.33 -14.86 -28.49
CA VAL A 50 -15.57 -14.08 -28.27
C VAL A 50 -15.90 -13.20 -29.50
N MET A 51 -14.92 -12.48 -30.04
CA MET A 51 -15.12 -11.62 -31.22
C MET A 51 -15.54 -12.42 -32.46
N ASN A 52 -15.08 -13.66 -32.58
CA ASN A 52 -15.36 -14.53 -33.73
C ASN A 52 -16.56 -15.47 -33.51
N GLY A 53 -17.23 -15.43 -32.35
CA GLY A 53 -18.30 -16.37 -31.99
C GLY A 53 -17.83 -17.83 -31.85
N ALA A 54 -16.54 -18.05 -31.56
CA ALA A 54 -15.95 -19.37 -31.39
C ALA A 54 -16.09 -19.89 -29.94
N PRO A 55 -15.98 -21.23 -29.73
CA PRO A 55 -16.00 -21.81 -28.38
C PRO A 55 -14.92 -21.22 -27.47
N ILE A 56 -15.29 -20.86 -26.26
CA ILE A 56 -14.39 -20.22 -25.28
C ILE A 56 -13.71 -21.22 -24.33
N ALA A 57 -14.27 -22.38 -24.12
CA ALA A 57 -13.78 -23.40 -23.17
C ALA A 57 -12.28 -23.76 -23.33
N PRO A 58 -11.70 -23.85 -24.54
CA PRO A 58 -10.29 -24.17 -24.71
C PRO A 58 -9.29 -23.14 -24.10
N TYR A 59 -9.77 -21.95 -23.78
CA TYR A 59 -8.93 -20.89 -23.22
C TYR A 59 -8.87 -20.89 -21.68
N PHE A 60 -9.56 -21.84 -21.05
CA PHE A 60 -9.58 -22.03 -19.60
C PHE A 60 -8.89 -23.33 -19.21
N ARG A 61 -8.04 -23.25 -18.19
CA ARG A 61 -7.47 -24.40 -17.48
C ARG A 61 -7.74 -24.22 -16.00
N GLN A 62 -8.09 -25.29 -15.30
CA GLN A 62 -8.44 -25.20 -13.88
C GLN A 62 -7.97 -26.45 -13.12
N ILE A 63 -7.47 -26.22 -11.91
CA ILE A 63 -7.16 -27.26 -10.94
C ILE A 63 -7.82 -26.93 -9.59
N GLU A 64 -8.01 -27.95 -8.79
CA GLU A 64 -8.42 -27.81 -7.39
C GLU A 64 -7.29 -28.26 -6.46
N ASP A 65 -7.02 -27.44 -5.44
CA ASP A 65 -6.09 -27.78 -4.36
C ASP A 65 -6.55 -27.04 -3.07
N SER A 66 -6.54 -27.74 -1.96
CA SER A 66 -6.98 -27.21 -0.66
C SER A 66 -6.18 -25.99 -0.21
N VAL A 67 -4.91 -25.86 -0.62
CA VAL A 67 -4.07 -24.70 -0.31
C VAL A 67 -4.54 -23.41 -1.00
N LEU A 68 -5.43 -23.52 -2.00
CA LEU A 68 -6.00 -22.40 -2.75
C LEU A 68 -7.35 -21.93 -2.17
N THR A 69 -7.89 -22.62 -1.13
CA THR A 69 -9.17 -22.26 -0.51
C THR A 69 -9.04 -20.96 0.25
N VAL A 70 -9.32 -19.84 -0.43
CA VAL A 70 -9.18 -18.50 0.18
C VAL A 70 -10.01 -17.44 -0.56
N CYS A 71 -10.50 -16.46 0.18
CA CYS A 71 -11.04 -15.19 -0.33
C CYS A 71 -10.51 -14.03 0.51
N GLY A 72 -10.61 -12.80 -0.01
CA GLY A 72 -10.11 -11.59 0.66
C GLY A 72 -8.58 -11.58 0.90
N SER A 73 -7.85 -12.32 0.08
CA SER A 73 -6.38 -12.41 0.03
C SER A 73 -5.83 -11.54 -1.11
N HIS A 74 -4.54 -11.64 -1.38
CA HIS A 74 -3.91 -11.12 -2.60
C HIS A 74 -2.96 -12.15 -3.19
N LEU A 75 -2.93 -12.24 -4.52
CA LEU A 75 -1.95 -13.00 -5.28
C LEU A 75 -0.96 -12.04 -5.93
N HIS A 76 0.32 -12.21 -5.68
CA HIS A 76 1.37 -11.42 -6.33
C HIS A 76 2.55 -12.30 -6.72
N LYS A 77 3.28 -11.94 -7.78
CA LYS A 77 4.44 -12.66 -8.25
C LYS A 77 5.70 -11.82 -8.08
N LEU A 78 6.72 -12.41 -7.46
CA LEU A 78 8.08 -11.89 -7.44
C LEU A 78 9.00 -12.94 -8.06
N ASP A 79 9.75 -12.56 -9.06
CA ASP A 79 10.55 -13.46 -9.90
C ASP A 79 9.73 -14.64 -10.44
N SER A 80 10.01 -15.86 -10.02
CA SER A 80 9.26 -17.06 -10.41
C SER A 80 8.24 -17.52 -9.37
N THR A 81 8.19 -16.90 -8.20
CA THR A 81 7.39 -17.34 -7.05
C THR A 81 6.11 -16.52 -6.90
N TYR A 82 4.98 -17.19 -6.79
CA TYR A 82 3.71 -16.59 -6.43
C TYR A 82 3.54 -16.56 -4.91
N TYR A 83 3.09 -15.43 -4.40
CA TYR A 83 2.76 -15.17 -3.00
C TYR A 83 1.25 -15.02 -2.88
N LEU A 84 0.62 -15.96 -2.17
CA LEU A 84 -0.79 -15.90 -1.78
C LEU A 84 -0.84 -15.50 -0.31
N VAL A 85 -1.19 -14.25 -0.07
CA VAL A 85 -0.95 -13.59 1.22
C VAL A 85 -2.23 -13.52 2.03
N PHE A 86 -2.23 -14.08 3.25
CA PHE A 86 -3.32 -14.04 4.22
C PHE A 86 -4.69 -14.50 3.68
N GLY A 87 -5.77 -13.78 4.03
CA GLY A 87 -7.13 -14.11 3.63
C GLY A 87 -7.82 -15.08 4.57
N HIS A 88 -8.99 -15.55 4.18
CA HIS A 88 -9.79 -16.48 4.97
C HIS A 88 -10.56 -17.45 4.07
N ARG A 89 -10.99 -18.55 4.63
CA ARG A 89 -12.08 -19.39 4.12
C ARG A 89 -13.37 -18.91 4.73
N PHE A 90 -14.41 -18.78 3.95
CA PHE A 90 -15.76 -18.50 4.39
C PHE A 90 -16.74 -19.38 3.61
N ASP A 91 -17.52 -20.17 4.32
CA ASP A 91 -18.55 -21.02 3.72
C ASP A 91 -19.89 -20.70 4.40
N GLY A 92 -20.98 -20.69 3.66
CA GLY A 92 -22.29 -20.30 4.12
C GLY A 92 -22.71 -18.93 3.62
N TYR A 93 -23.88 -18.46 4.05
CA TYR A 93 -24.41 -17.17 3.63
C TYR A 93 -23.75 -16.04 4.42
N TYR A 94 -23.30 -15.01 3.72
CA TYR A 94 -22.73 -13.82 4.36
C TYR A 94 -23.84 -12.81 4.67
N ASP A 95 -24.25 -12.73 5.92
CA ASP A 95 -25.15 -11.72 6.44
C ASP A 95 -24.48 -10.99 7.62
N ARG A 96 -24.33 -9.70 7.50
CA ARG A 96 -23.71 -8.87 8.54
C ARG A 96 -24.59 -8.73 9.79
N SER A 97 -25.90 -8.85 9.61
CA SER A 97 -26.91 -8.79 10.68
C SER A 97 -27.19 -10.15 11.32
N ASP A 98 -26.81 -11.24 10.68
CA ASP A 98 -27.12 -12.58 11.14
C ASP A 98 -26.15 -13.04 12.23
N THR A 99 -26.60 -12.96 13.46
CA THR A 99 -25.92 -13.51 14.64
C THR A 99 -26.19 -15.02 14.83
N THR A 100 -27.08 -15.61 14.04
CA THR A 100 -27.54 -17.01 14.16
C THR A 100 -27.12 -17.86 12.95
N GLY A 101 -26.54 -17.25 11.93
CA GLY A 101 -26.24 -17.89 10.64
C GLY A 101 -25.26 -19.04 10.75
N PHE A 102 -25.61 -20.13 10.08
CA PHE A 102 -24.73 -21.28 9.89
C PHE A 102 -23.66 -20.93 8.85
N HIS A 103 -22.60 -20.25 9.29
CA HIS A 103 -21.43 -20.01 8.46
C HIS A 103 -20.18 -20.54 9.13
N PHE A 104 -19.22 -20.94 8.30
CA PHE A 104 -17.88 -21.31 8.72
C PHE A 104 -16.92 -20.22 8.28
N GLN A 105 -16.12 -19.69 9.20
CA GLN A 105 -15.04 -18.73 8.87
C GLN A 105 -13.73 -19.14 9.55
N GLU A 106 -12.70 -19.28 8.75
CA GLU A 106 -11.34 -19.57 9.23
C GLU A 106 -10.33 -18.69 8.49
N TYR A 107 -9.55 -17.90 9.23
CA TYR A 107 -8.43 -17.15 8.67
C TYR A 107 -7.26 -18.10 8.38
N THR A 108 -6.60 -17.92 7.26
CA THR A 108 -5.47 -18.78 6.87
C THR A 108 -4.27 -18.59 7.77
N HIS A 109 -4.03 -17.39 8.26
CA HIS A 109 -2.87 -17.01 9.05
C HIS A 109 -1.54 -17.31 8.35
N GLU A 110 -1.50 -17.30 7.01
CA GLU A 110 -0.37 -17.77 6.22
C GLU A 110 0.03 -16.80 5.12
N ILE A 111 1.33 -16.80 4.83
CA ILE A 111 1.90 -16.38 3.57
C ILE A 111 2.29 -17.67 2.86
N ARG A 112 1.54 -18.03 1.81
CA ARG A 112 1.76 -19.23 1.00
C ARG A 112 2.54 -18.85 -0.23
N LYS A 113 3.57 -19.64 -0.56
CA LYS A 113 4.42 -19.44 -1.72
C LYS A 113 4.44 -20.71 -2.56
N PHE A 114 4.37 -20.54 -3.86
CA PHE A 114 4.41 -21.64 -4.83
C PHE A 114 4.83 -21.15 -6.22
N ASN A 115 5.18 -22.08 -7.09
CA ASN A 115 5.30 -21.82 -8.51
C ASN A 115 4.07 -22.37 -9.23
N ILE A 116 3.57 -21.65 -10.22
CA ILE A 116 2.55 -22.15 -11.14
C ILE A 116 3.30 -22.74 -12.35
N GLN A 117 3.08 -24.00 -12.61
CA GLN A 117 3.52 -24.68 -13.83
C GLN A 117 2.35 -24.74 -14.81
N ASP A 118 2.48 -24.06 -15.93
CA ASP A 118 1.45 -23.94 -16.96
C ASP A 118 2.12 -24.04 -18.34
N ASP A 119 1.90 -25.14 -19.04
CA ASP A 119 2.42 -25.37 -20.39
C ASP A 119 1.40 -25.08 -21.50
N GLY A 120 0.27 -24.45 -21.12
CA GLY A 120 -0.85 -24.15 -22.03
C GLY A 120 -1.90 -25.25 -22.11
N VAL A 121 -1.59 -26.43 -21.58
CA VAL A 121 -2.49 -27.62 -21.52
C VAL A 121 -2.64 -28.09 -20.08
N ASN A 122 -1.52 -28.32 -19.40
CA ASN A 122 -1.47 -28.79 -18.03
C ASN A 122 -1.21 -27.63 -17.09
N LEU A 123 -1.92 -27.61 -15.96
CA LEU A 123 -1.78 -26.62 -14.88
C LEU A 123 -1.49 -27.35 -13.59
N SER A 124 -0.47 -26.93 -12.84
CA SER A 124 -0.14 -27.53 -11.54
C SER A 124 0.60 -26.54 -10.65
N LEU A 125 0.65 -26.83 -9.34
CA LEU A 125 1.46 -26.15 -8.37
C LEU A 125 2.75 -26.91 -8.07
N ALA A 126 3.84 -26.19 -7.87
CA ALA A 126 5.12 -26.76 -7.47
C ALA A 126 5.77 -25.91 -6.35
N ASN A 127 6.74 -26.50 -5.65
CA ASN A 127 7.57 -25.81 -4.64
C ASN A 127 6.76 -25.09 -3.55
N TYR A 128 5.63 -25.68 -3.13
CA TYR A 128 4.77 -25.08 -2.10
C TYR A 128 5.50 -24.97 -0.76
N THR A 129 5.42 -23.79 -0.16
CA THR A 129 5.85 -23.50 1.20
C THR A 129 4.90 -22.50 1.85
N ALA A 130 4.82 -22.51 3.18
CA ALA A 130 4.01 -21.54 3.92
C ALA A 130 4.73 -21.05 5.18
N VAL A 131 4.54 -19.79 5.50
CA VAL A 131 4.93 -19.19 6.78
C VAL A 131 3.65 -18.82 7.52
N ARG A 132 3.52 -19.26 8.77
CA ARG A 132 2.30 -19.05 9.58
C ARG A 132 2.57 -18.16 10.79
N ASP A 133 1.68 -17.19 11.02
CA ASP A 133 1.67 -16.36 12.23
C ASP A 133 0.23 -16.02 12.63
N THR A 134 -0.27 -16.70 13.67
CA THR A 134 -1.64 -16.52 14.17
C THR A 134 -1.88 -15.18 14.89
N ALA A 135 -0.81 -14.48 15.27
CA ALA A 135 -0.91 -13.18 15.93
C ALA A 135 -1.06 -12.03 14.92
N ASN A 136 -0.32 -12.08 13.80
CA ASN A 136 -0.19 -10.95 12.89
C ASN A 136 -0.88 -11.15 11.52
N PHE A 137 -1.08 -12.41 11.07
CA PHE A 137 -1.61 -12.70 9.73
C PHE A 137 -3.13 -12.93 9.69
N ARG A 138 -3.85 -12.59 10.76
CA ARG A 138 -5.31 -12.62 10.78
C ARG A 138 -5.87 -11.41 10.00
N ARG A 139 -5.61 -11.37 8.70
CA ARG A 139 -5.98 -10.25 7.83
C ARG A 139 -6.68 -10.73 6.56
N ARG A 140 -7.65 -9.96 6.11
CA ARG A 140 -8.27 -10.01 4.79
C ARG A 140 -8.53 -8.60 4.29
N ASP A 141 -8.83 -8.45 3.02
CA ASP A 141 -9.24 -7.16 2.43
C ASP A 141 -8.22 -6.02 2.69
N PHE A 142 -6.94 -6.33 2.70
CA PHE A 142 -5.83 -5.39 2.88
C PHE A 142 -5.32 -4.87 1.52
N ASN A 143 -4.40 -3.91 1.51
CA ASN A 143 -3.71 -3.49 0.30
C ASN A 143 -2.33 -4.16 0.25
N LEU A 144 -1.99 -4.83 -0.85
CA LEU A 144 -0.68 -5.45 -1.05
C LEU A 144 0.08 -4.71 -2.14
N ILE A 145 1.23 -4.16 -1.80
CA ILE A 145 2.04 -3.32 -2.70
C ILE A 145 3.49 -3.80 -2.67
N PRO A 146 4.15 -3.96 -3.83
CA PRO A 146 5.58 -4.23 -3.87
C PRO A 146 6.39 -3.11 -3.22
N PHE A 147 7.53 -3.44 -2.63
CA PHE A 147 8.52 -2.45 -2.22
C PHE A 147 9.91 -2.81 -2.71
N TYR A 148 10.73 -1.80 -2.96
CA TYR A 148 12.12 -1.94 -3.29
C TYR A 148 12.99 -1.59 -2.08
N ASN A 149 13.92 -2.49 -1.72
CA ASN A 149 14.92 -2.22 -0.71
C ASN A 149 16.22 -1.79 -1.39
N PRO A 150 16.62 -0.51 -1.33
CA PRO A 150 17.79 -0.01 -2.04
C PRO A 150 19.11 -0.57 -1.49
N TRP A 151 19.16 -1.01 -0.24
CA TRP A 151 20.34 -1.57 0.41
C TRP A 151 20.65 -3.01 -0.02
N THR A 152 19.60 -3.81 -0.18
CA THR A 152 19.73 -5.22 -0.61
C THR A 152 19.42 -5.42 -2.08
N THR A 153 18.92 -4.39 -2.76
CA THR A 153 18.41 -4.43 -4.15
C THR A 153 17.27 -5.41 -4.39
N GLN A 154 16.65 -5.92 -3.32
CA GLN A 154 15.56 -6.88 -3.38
C GLN A 154 14.19 -6.18 -3.47
N ILE A 155 13.27 -6.86 -4.13
CA ILE A 155 11.85 -6.54 -4.11
C ILE A 155 11.17 -7.41 -3.06
N GLY A 156 10.31 -6.80 -2.26
CA GLY A 156 9.41 -7.48 -1.32
C GLY A 156 7.98 -6.98 -1.49
N LEU A 157 7.08 -7.40 -0.60
CA LEU A 157 5.68 -6.98 -0.59
C LEU A 157 5.35 -6.36 0.77
N THR A 158 4.60 -5.26 0.78
CA THR A 158 4.05 -4.70 2.02
C THR A 158 2.54 -4.88 2.02
N ALA A 159 2.03 -5.54 3.06
CA ALA A 159 0.60 -5.65 3.34
C ALA A 159 0.18 -4.52 4.29
N TYR A 160 -0.63 -3.59 3.80
CA TYR A 160 -1.12 -2.42 4.55
C TYR A 160 -2.51 -2.69 5.11
N SER A 161 -2.74 -2.33 6.39
CA SER A 161 -4.04 -2.41 7.05
C SER A 161 -4.66 -3.82 7.02
N GLY A 162 -5.92 -3.93 6.60
CA GLY A 162 -6.71 -5.16 6.55
C GLY A 162 -7.53 -5.40 7.80
N VAL A 163 -8.49 -6.31 7.72
CA VAL A 163 -9.49 -6.61 8.75
C VAL A 163 -9.54 -8.11 9.06
N PHE A 164 -9.95 -8.46 10.25
CA PHE A 164 -10.23 -7.73 11.48
C PHE A 164 -9.20 -8.12 12.53
N ARG A 165 -8.78 -7.16 13.36
CA ARG A 165 -7.92 -7.46 14.51
C ARG A 165 -8.59 -8.49 15.43
N LYS A 166 -7.79 -9.31 16.09
CA LYS A 166 -8.29 -10.29 17.06
C LYS A 166 -9.08 -9.57 18.17
N ASN A 167 -10.24 -10.11 18.52
CA ASN A 167 -11.13 -9.61 19.57
C ASN A 167 -11.73 -8.21 19.32
N THR A 168 -11.71 -7.72 18.10
CA THR A 168 -12.35 -6.47 17.70
C THR A 168 -12.74 -6.51 16.22
N VAL A 169 -13.77 -5.75 15.85
CA VAL A 169 -14.18 -5.59 14.44
C VAL A 169 -13.44 -4.45 13.73
N LEU A 170 -12.33 -3.98 14.28
CA LEU A 170 -11.56 -2.85 13.74
C LEU A 170 -10.40 -3.31 12.86
N PRO A 171 -9.98 -2.48 11.89
CA PRO A 171 -8.87 -2.79 11.02
C PRO A 171 -7.51 -2.67 11.73
N TYR A 172 -6.49 -3.31 11.15
CA TYR A 172 -5.10 -3.14 11.56
C TYR A 172 -4.60 -1.75 11.16
N LEU A 173 -3.79 -1.13 12.00
CA LEU A 173 -3.18 0.17 11.72
C LEU A 173 -1.75 0.03 11.18
N ASN A 174 -1.05 -1.04 11.55
CA ASN A 174 0.30 -1.32 11.09
C ASN A 174 0.32 -2.09 9.77
N CYS A 175 1.49 -2.15 9.15
CA CYS A 175 1.74 -2.96 7.96
C CYS A 175 2.73 -4.10 8.24
N ILE A 176 2.88 -4.99 7.27
CA ILE A 176 3.80 -6.13 7.32
C ILE A 176 4.63 -6.13 6.04
N ASP A 177 5.94 -6.00 6.20
CA ASP A 177 6.90 -6.21 5.12
C ASP A 177 7.19 -7.70 4.97
N ILE A 178 7.04 -8.21 3.76
CA ILE A 178 7.22 -9.61 3.39
C ILE A 178 8.43 -9.69 2.45
N TYR A 179 9.42 -10.45 2.87
CA TYR A 179 10.63 -10.76 2.10
C TYR A 179 10.57 -12.20 1.60
N ASP A 180 11.54 -12.62 0.82
CA ASP A 180 11.53 -13.98 0.30
C ASP A 180 11.49 -15.05 1.42
N THR A 181 12.33 -14.95 2.42
CA THR A 181 12.46 -15.98 3.48
C THR A 181 11.91 -15.56 4.83
N THR A 182 11.49 -14.30 5.00
CA THR A 182 11.11 -13.73 6.30
C THR A 182 10.07 -12.63 6.14
N TYR A 183 9.57 -12.13 7.25
CA TYR A 183 8.68 -10.97 7.30
C TYR A 183 9.02 -10.07 8.49
N ARG A 184 8.57 -8.82 8.42
CA ARG A 184 8.71 -7.85 9.52
C ARG A 184 7.38 -7.15 9.78
N VAL A 185 6.85 -7.30 10.99
CA VAL A 185 5.69 -6.51 11.45
C VAL A 185 6.16 -5.09 11.79
N ARG A 186 5.60 -4.10 11.13
CA ARG A 186 5.97 -2.69 11.24
C ARG A 186 5.14 -2.02 12.34
N ASN A 187 5.49 -2.31 13.61
CA ASN A 187 4.86 -1.66 14.76
C ASN A 187 5.39 -0.24 15.01
N ASP A 188 6.41 0.15 14.29
CA ASP A 188 7.00 1.49 14.21
C ASP A 188 6.23 2.45 13.30
N PHE A 189 5.23 1.94 12.55
CA PHE A 189 4.36 2.72 11.69
C PHE A 189 2.90 2.38 11.90
N ASN A 190 2.07 3.40 12.05
CA ASN A 190 0.62 3.28 12.05
C ASN A 190 0.03 4.16 10.94
N GLN A 191 -0.74 3.55 10.04
CA GLN A 191 -1.46 4.27 9.01
C GLN A 191 -2.45 5.24 9.65
N ASN A 192 -2.27 6.51 9.36
CA ASN A 192 -3.08 7.58 9.92
C ASN A 192 -4.48 7.64 9.30
N MET A 193 -4.58 7.28 8.03
CA MET A 193 -5.85 7.18 7.31
C MET A 193 -6.34 5.74 7.19
N ASN A 194 -5.48 4.76 7.40
CA ASN A 194 -5.83 3.35 7.58
C ASN A 194 -6.72 2.76 6.46
N GLN A 195 -6.54 3.21 5.22
CA GLN A 195 -7.31 2.74 4.08
C GLN A 195 -6.99 1.28 3.76
N TYR A 196 -8.00 0.51 3.44
CA TYR A 196 -7.89 -0.84 2.93
C TYR A 196 -8.91 -1.10 1.83
N HIS A 197 -8.71 -2.18 1.08
CA HIS A 197 -9.55 -2.54 -0.07
C HIS A 197 -9.60 -1.44 -1.13
N SER A 198 -8.53 -0.69 -1.26
CA SER A 198 -8.40 0.45 -2.17
C SER A 198 -7.79 0.05 -3.50
N ALA A 199 -8.08 0.79 -4.57
CA ALA A 199 -7.19 0.81 -5.73
C ALA A 199 -5.84 1.41 -5.31
N VAL A 200 -4.72 0.84 -5.77
CA VAL A 200 -3.38 1.25 -5.35
C VAL A 200 -2.45 1.43 -6.54
N CYS A 201 -1.56 2.42 -6.46
CA CYS A 201 -0.56 2.71 -7.47
C CYS A 201 0.79 2.98 -6.80
N ALA A 202 1.84 2.29 -7.24
CA ALA A 202 3.18 2.43 -6.70
C ALA A 202 4.10 3.19 -7.68
N LEU A 203 4.75 4.26 -7.18
CA LEU A 203 5.74 5.03 -7.93
C LEU A 203 7.08 5.01 -7.19
N TYR A 204 8.16 5.20 -7.92
CA TYR A 204 9.51 5.27 -7.36
C TYR A 204 10.25 6.49 -7.87
N ASP A 205 10.74 7.31 -6.92
CA ASP A 205 11.64 8.42 -7.17
C ASP A 205 13.08 7.94 -6.96
N SER A 206 13.78 7.64 -8.03
CA SER A 206 15.17 7.16 -7.98
C SER A 206 16.17 8.26 -7.62
N ALA A 207 15.81 9.54 -7.75
CA ALA A 207 16.67 10.66 -7.39
C ALA A 207 16.70 10.90 -5.87
N ASN A 208 15.55 10.74 -5.21
CA ASN A 208 15.41 10.89 -3.76
C ASN A 208 15.39 9.55 -3.02
N ILE A 209 15.42 8.43 -3.75
CA ILE A 209 15.34 7.05 -3.20
C ILE A 209 14.10 6.91 -2.31
N THR A 210 12.94 7.33 -2.83
CA THR A 210 11.65 7.24 -2.15
C THR A 210 10.65 6.48 -3.01
N GLN A 211 9.86 5.66 -2.33
CA GLN A 211 8.72 4.99 -2.93
C GLN A 211 7.44 5.65 -2.45
N HIS A 212 6.52 5.90 -3.36
CA HIS A 212 5.21 6.49 -3.14
C HIS A 212 4.13 5.46 -3.42
N ASN A 213 3.25 5.21 -2.45
CA ASN A 213 2.17 4.25 -2.56
C ASN A 213 0.84 4.99 -2.44
N LEU A 214 0.24 5.29 -3.58
CA LEU A 214 -1.04 5.98 -3.64
C LEU A 214 -2.17 5.00 -3.35
N MET A 215 -3.08 5.36 -2.44
CA MET A 215 -4.28 4.61 -2.11
C MET A 215 -5.51 5.47 -2.40
N PHE A 216 -6.42 4.95 -3.22
CA PHE A 216 -7.56 5.69 -3.74
C PHE A 216 -8.86 5.20 -3.11
N GLY A 217 -9.44 5.99 -2.19
CA GLY A 217 -10.70 5.63 -1.53
C GLY A 217 -10.60 4.37 -0.68
N GLY A 218 -11.53 3.43 -0.86
CA GLY A 218 -11.64 2.21 -0.05
C GLY A 218 -12.50 2.41 1.19
N MET A 219 -12.18 1.64 2.24
CA MET A 219 -12.79 1.77 3.56
C MET A 219 -11.74 2.16 4.58
N SER A 220 -12.15 2.87 5.63
CA SER A 220 -11.24 3.27 6.69
C SER A 220 -12.01 3.60 7.98
N MET A 221 -11.37 3.33 9.12
CA MET A 221 -11.84 3.84 10.42
C MET A 221 -11.63 5.37 10.54
N TYR A 222 -10.77 5.97 9.71
CA TYR A 222 -10.51 7.40 9.68
C TYR A 222 -10.95 7.99 8.36
N TYR A 223 -11.66 9.11 8.40
CA TYR A 223 -12.03 9.84 7.20
C TYR A 223 -11.82 11.34 7.36
N MET A 224 -11.70 12.03 6.23
CA MET A 224 -11.63 13.49 6.21
C MET A 224 -13.02 14.06 6.06
N ASP A 225 -13.50 14.74 7.08
CA ASP A 225 -14.75 15.49 7.04
C ASP A 225 -14.72 16.51 5.89
N THR A 226 -15.72 16.48 5.04
CA THR A 226 -15.72 17.29 3.80
C THR A 226 -16.00 18.76 4.05
N ILE A 227 -16.59 19.11 5.20
CA ILE A 227 -16.96 20.49 5.57
C ILE A 227 -15.82 21.14 6.34
N THR A 228 -15.33 20.47 7.38
CA THR A 228 -14.33 21.02 8.30
C THR A 228 -12.89 20.73 7.87
N ASN A 229 -12.69 19.85 6.92
CA ASN A 229 -11.40 19.32 6.48
C ASN A 229 -10.55 18.77 7.65
N THR A 230 -11.20 18.19 8.66
CA THR A 230 -10.56 17.56 9.81
C THR A 230 -10.70 16.06 9.77
N LYS A 231 -9.70 15.36 10.32
CA LYS A 231 -9.74 13.90 10.45
C LYS A 231 -10.77 13.52 11.52
N ARG A 232 -11.66 12.60 11.16
CA ARG A 232 -12.68 12.00 12.05
C ARG A 232 -12.40 10.52 12.22
N VAL A 233 -12.92 9.97 13.31
CA VAL A 233 -12.89 8.54 13.62
C VAL A 233 -14.31 8.02 13.59
N ASP A 234 -14.51 6.88 12.90
CA ASP A 234 -15.79 6.18 12.87
C ASP A 234 -15.56 4.67 12.96
N SER A 235 -16.07 4.06 14.03
CA SER A 235 -15.93 2.62 14.29
C SER A 235 -16.80 1.74 13.38
N LEU A 236 -17.73 2.32 12.64
CA LEU A 236 -18.52 1.64 11.60
C LEU A 236 -17.73 1.45 10.31
N ILE A 237 -16.54 2.06 10.22
CA ILE A 237 -15.58 1.86 9.13
C ILE A 237 -16.19 2.25 7.78
N PRO A 238 -16.45 3.54 7.56
CA PRO A 238 -17.13 4.04 6.37
C PRO A 238 -16.34 3.86 5.10
N PHE A 239 -17.04 3.96 3.97
CA PHE A 239 -16.41 4.26 2.68
C PHE A 239 -15.79 5.66 2.73
N VAL A 240 -14.62 5.82 2.10
CA VAL A 240 -13.89 7.10 2.12
C VAL A 240 -13.57 7.58 0.69
N GLN A 241 -13.48 8.90 0.55
CA GLN A 241 -13.03 9.55 -0.70
C GLN A 241 -11.56 9.97 -0.63
N THR A 242 -10.90 9.74 0.49
CA THR A 242 -9.53 10.18 0.71
C THR A 242 -8.58 9.50 -0.27
N ILE A 243 -7.63 10.27 -0.78
CA ILE A 243 -6.48 9.75 -1.50
C ILE A 243 -5.26 10.00 -0.62
N THR A 244 -4.51 8.95 -0.30
CA THR A 244 -3.30 9.06 0.51
C THR A 244 -2.08 8.60 -0.26
N ASP A 245 -0.94 9.13 0.13
CA ASP A 245 0.37 8.67 -0.28
C ASP A 245 1.12 8.15 0.94
N VAL A 246 1.42 6.85 0.94
CA VAL A 246 2.29 6.25 1.94
C VAL A 246 3.70 6.17 1.37
N VAL A 247 4.55 7.06 1.83
CA VAL A 247 5.94 7.18 1.37
C VAL A 247 6.85 6.28 2.21
N ARG A 248 7.71 5.52 1.51
CA ARG A 248 8.81 4.76 2.12
C ARG A 248 10.13 5.39 1.68
N ASN A 249 10.96 5.81 2.64
CA ASN A 249 12.23 6.45 2.36
C ASN A 249 13.40 5.45 2.29
N LEU A 250 14.60 5.97 2.05
CA LEU A 250 15.85 5.20 2.01
C LEU A 250 16.10 4.36 3.28
N ASP A 251 15.74 4.90 4.46
CA ASP A 251 15.95 4.23 5.76
C ASP A 251 14.85 3.22 6.08
N ASN A 252 13.94 3.00 5.14
CA ASN A 252 12.75 2.17 5.28
C ASN A 252 11.75 2.69 6.32
N ASP A 253 11.77 3.98 6.63
CA ASP A 253 10.72 4.63 7.42
C ASP A 253 9.51 4.91 6.56
N TYR A 254 8.34 4.88 7.19
CA TYR A 254 7.07 5.15 6.54
C TYR A 254 6.48 6.48 7.00
N PHE A 255 5.92 7.22 6.04
CA PHE A 255 5.19 8.46 6.26
C PHE A 255 3.88 8.41 5.47
N GLU A 256 2.79 8.89 6.03
CA GLU A 256 1.50 8.93 5.35
C GLU A 256 1.03 10.37 5.19
N PHE A 257 0.66 10.72 3.96
CA PHE A 257 0.20 12.05 3.59
C PHE A 257 -1.18 11.96 2.95
N ASN A 258 -2.05 12.92 3.27
CA ASN A 258 -3.26 13.16 2.50
C ASN A 258 -2.88 13.93 1.22
N ALA A 259 -3.28 13.43 0.07
CA ALA A 259 -2.97 14.07 -1.23
C ALA A 259 -3.65 15.44 -1.43
N GLY A 260 -4.56 15.84 -0.54
CA GLY A 260 -5.30 17.10 -0.63
C GLY A 260 -6.41 17.11 -1.69
N ILE A 261 -6.50 16.07 -2.50
CA ILE A 261 -7.58 15.81 -3.46
C ILE A 261 -8.39 14.60 -3.03
N ARG A 262 -9.54 14.39 -3.61
CA ARG A 262 -10.47 13.33 -3.22
C ARG A 262 -10.98 12.57 -4.42
N MET A 263 -11.35 11.33 -4.21
CA MET A 263 -12.13 10.56 -5.18
C MET A 263 -13.46 11.28 -5.46
N PRO A 264 -13.95 11.28 -6.71
CA PRO A 264 -15.19 11.97 -7.07
C PRO A 264 -16.45 11.30 -6.50
N ALA A 265 -16.33 10.10 -5.95
CA ALA A 265 -17.40 9.34 -5.31
C ALA A 265 -16.85 8.53 -4.15
N LEU A 266 -17.72 8.05 -3.27
CA LEU A 266 -17.40 7.01 -2.27
C LEU A 266 -17.20 5.70 -3.03
N LEU A 267 -15.94 5.42 -3.35
CA LEU A 267 -15.50 4.35 -4.23
C LEU A 267 -14.17 3.80 -3.71
N GLY A 268 -13.83 2.60 -4.12
CA GLY A 268 -12.51 2.03 -3.91
C GLY A 268 -12.55 0.64 -3.35
N THR A 269 -13.60 0.27 -2.61
CA THR A 269 -13.75 -1.11 -2.15
C THR A 269 -13.82 -2.06 -3.34
N ASN A 270 -12.82 -2.94 -3.49
CA ASN A 270 -12.62 -3.82 -4.65
C ASN A 270 -12.41 -3.11 -6.00
N ALA A 271 -12.09 -1.82 -6.02
CA ALA A 271 -11.65 -1.17 -7.24
C ALA A 271 -10.21 -1.56 -7.56
N TYR A 272 -9.92 -1.65 -8.85
CA TYR A 272 -8.59 -2.02 -9.34
C TYR A 272 -7.94 -0.87 -10.08
N PHE A 273 -6.65 -0.65 -9.84
CA PHE A 273 -5.85 0.30 -10.60
C PHE A 273 -5.21 -0.40 -11.79
N MET A 274 -5.67 -0.08 -12.99
CA MET A 274 -5.09 -0.54 -14.24
C MET A 274 -4.00 0.44 -14.67
N LEU A 275 -2.76 -0.03 -14.63
CA LEU A 275 -1.59 0.75 -15.02
C LEU A 275 -1.66 1.10 -16.51
N ASN A 276 -1.24 2.31 -16.87
CA ASN A 276 -0.89 2.65 -18.25
C ASN A 276 0.44 1.96 -18.60
N ASP A 277 0.40 0.96 -19.45
CA ASP A 277 1.52 0.07 -19.80
C ASP A 277 2.63 0.73 -20.61
N THR A 278 2.38 1.97 -21.11
CA THR A 278 3.39 2.75 -21.83
C THR A 278 4.32 3.54 -20.93
N LEU A 279 4.09 3.54 -19.62
CA LEU A 279 4.88 4.32 -18.67
C LEU A 279 6.27 3.70 -18.43
N PRO A 280 7.29 4.54 -18.18
CA PRO A 280 8.58 4.06 -17.76
C PRO A 280 8.48 3.37 -16.40
N MET A 281 8.95 2.13 -16.33
CA MET A 281 8.89 1.33 -15.10
C MET A 281 10.27 1.23 -14.44
N TYR A 282 10.29 1.35 -13.11
CA TYR A 282 11.45 1.04 -12.28
C TYR A 282 11.32 -0.38 -11.73
N LYS A 283 12.34 -1.23 -11.98
CA LYS A 283 12.34 -2.63 -11.53
C LYS A 283 11.07 -3.43 -11.90
N GLN A 284 10.36 -3.05 -12.96
CA GLN A 284 9.12 -3.68 -13.46
C GLN A 284 7.92 -3.63 -12.49
N HIS A 285 8.06 -3.04 -11.31
CA HIS A 285 7.03 -3.00 -10.26
C HIS A 285 6.51 -1.59 -9.96
N PHE A 286 7.26 -0.55 -10.31
CA PHE A 286 6.94 0.82 -9.93
C PHE A 286 6.93 1.74 -11.16
N ILE A 287 6.03 2.68 -11.21
CA ILE A 287 6.12 3.77 -12.18
C ILE A 287 7.36 4.60 -11.83
N HIS A 288 8.24 4.83 -12.81
CA HIS A 288 9.47 5.58 -12.59
C HIS A 288 9.21 7.09 -12.61
N LEU A 289 8.96 7.67 -11.43
CA LEU A 289 8.51 9.04 -11.23
C LEU A 289 9.39 10.09 -11.96
N ASN A 290 10.72 9.90 -11.97
CA ASN A 290 11.67 10.87 -12.53
C ASN A 290 11.57 11.04 -14.05
N TYR A 291 10.97 10.09 -14.76
CA TYR A 291 10.82 10.13 -16.22
C TYR A 291 9.43 10.54 -16.68
N LEU A 292 8.54 10.92 -15.75
CA LEU A 292 7.19 11.39 -16.10
C LEU A 292 7.21 12.87 -16.47
N GLY A 293 6.34 13.24 -17.42
CA GLY A 293 6.10 14.62 -17.81
C GLY A 293 5.33 15.44 -16.76
N ASN A 294 5.04 16.69 -17.10
CA ASN A 294 4.30 17.61 -16.21
C ASN A 294 2.85 17.18 -15.96
N SER A 295 2.20 16.61 -16.97
CA SER A 295 0.89 15.98 -16.85
C SER A 295 0.98 14.61 -17.50
N THR A 296 0.74 13.55 -16.73
CA THR A 296 0.93 12.17 -17.18
C THR A 296 -0.22 11.30 -16.70
N LEU A 297 -0.89 10.60 -17.63
CA LEU A 297 -1.87 9.58 -17.30
C LEU A 297 -1.14 8.38 -16.69
N LEU A 298 -1.36 8.14 -15.40
CA LEU A 298 -0.77 7.00 -14.67
C LEU A 298 -1.53 5.70 -14.96
N GLY A 299 -2.83 5.78 -15.14
CA GLY A 299 -3.68 4.61 -15.37
C GLY A 299 -5.14 4.92 -15.09
N TYR A 300 -5.89 3.85 -14.84
CA TYR A 300 -7.33 3.89 -14.70
C TYR A 300 -7.78 3.18 -13.43
N ILE A 301 -8.79 3.72 -12.75
CA ILE A 301 -9.49 3.01 -11.66
C ILE A 301 -10.77 2.43 -12.24
N VAL A 302 -10.92 1.10 -12.10
CA VAL A 302 -12.00 0.32 -12.72
C VAL A 302 -12.72 -0.51 -11.67
N GLY A 303 -14.03 -0.65 -11.80
CA GLY A 303 -14.84 -1.48 -10.91
C GLY A 303 -14.96 -0.93 -9.50
N GLY A 304 -15.10 -1.82 -8.54
CA GLY A 304 -15.34 -1.49 -7.13
C GLY A 304 -16.81 -1.26 -6.80
N ILE A 305 -17.07 -1.04 -5.52
CA ILE A 305 -18.39 -0.75 -5.00
C ILE A 305 -18.56 0.77 -4.88
N ARG A 306 -19.58 1.31 -5.50
CA ARG A 306 -20.00 2.70 -5.33
C ARG A 306 -21.05 2.78 -4.24
N SER A 307 -20.77 3.59 -3.23
CA SER A 307 -21.69 3.83 -2.11
C SER A 307 -22.32 5.22 -2.23
N PRO A 308 -23.63 5.37 -1.97
CA PRO A 308 -24.27 6.68 -1.84
C PRO A 308 -23.96 7.38 -0.52
N GLU A 309 -23.60 6.62 0.53
CA GLU A 309 -23.39 7.11 1.89
C GLU A 309 -22.15 6.50 2.53
N LEU A 310 -21.59 7.18 3.54
CA LEU A 310 -20.40 6.73 4.25
C LEU A 310 -20.55 5.34 4.86
N ASN A 311 -21.63 5.10 5.59
CA ASN A 311 -21.87 3.88 6.36
C ASN A 311 -22.98 3.00 5.76
N ILE A 312 -23.05 2.91 4.44
CA ILE A 312 -24.11 2.17 3.73
C ILE A 312 -24.21 0.70 4.18
N SER A 313 -23.10 0.09 4.55
CA SER A 313 -23.09 -1.30 5.01
C SER A 313 -23.87 -1.52 6.32
N ASP A 314 -24.08 -0.47 7.11
CA ASP A 314 -24.80 -0.52 8.39
C ASP A 314 -26.21 0.06 8.29
N THR A 315 -26.50 0.84 7.25
CA THR A 315 -27.80 1.45 7.01
C THR A 315 -28.63 0.62 6.04
N ASP A 316 -28.25 0.58 4.77
CA ASP A 316 -28.94 -0.20 3.74
C ASP A 316 -27.93 -0.62 2.65
N PRO A 317 -27.25 -1.77 2.78
CA PRO A 317 -26.29 -2.24 1.81
C PRO A 317 -26.87 -2.46 0.40
N SER A 318 -28.21 -2.63 0.28
CA SER A 318 -28.87 -2.81 -1.01
C SER A 318 -28.80 -1.56 -1.91
N LEU A 319 -28.52 -0.40 -1.35
CA LEU A 319 -28.34 0.86 -2.09
C LEU A 319 -26.94 1.02 -2.70
N SER A 320 -25.99 0.18 -2.31
CA SER A 320 -24.68 0.13 -2.96
C SER A 320 -24.79 -0.50 -4.35
N THR A 321 -23.93 -0.08 -5.26
CA THR A 321 -23.93 -0.58 -6.65
C THR A 321 -22.52 -0.89 -7.12
N ALA A 322 -22.41 -1.80 -8.09
CA ALA A 322 -21.16 -1.93 -8.84
C ALA A 322 -20.87 -0.60 -9.55
N ASN A 323 -19.63 -0.14 -9.48
CA ASN A 323 -19.22 1.07 -10.18
C ASN A 323 -19.04 0.78 -11.68
N ALA A 324 -19.79 1.49 -12.50
CA ALA A 324 -19.71 1.41 -13.95
C ALA A 324 -18.83 2.51 -14.59
N VAL A 325 -18.25 3.39 -13.78
CA VAL A 325 -17.43 4.51 -14.25
C VAL A 325 -15.97 4.13 -14.20
N VAL A 326 -15.24 4.41 -15.26
CA VAL A 326 -13.77 4.34 -15.32
C VAL A 326 -13.22 5.73 -15.03
N TYR A 327 -12.31 5.81 -14.04
CA TYR A 327 -11.66 7.07 -13.69
C TYR A 327 -10.23 7.09 -14.22
N GLU A 328 -9.89 8.11 -15.00
CA GLU A 328 -8.50 8.38 -15.38
C GLU A 328 -7.75 9.02 -14.19
N VAL A 329 -6.53 8.54 -13.94
CA VAL A 329 -5.67 9.08 -12.89
C VAL A 329 -4.47 9.76 -13.51
N TYR A 330 -4.40 11.07 -13.36
CA TYR A 330 -3.29 11.88 -13.83
C TYR A 330 -2.37 12.30 -12.66
N LEU A 331 -1.08 12.21 -12.88
CA LEU A 331 -0.10 12.98 -12.14
C LEU A 331 0.03 14.33 -12.81
N ASP A 332 -0.36 15.40 -12.12
CA ASP A 332 -0.22 16.76 -12.62
C ASP A 332 0.76 17.54 -11.73
N ARG A 333 1.89 17.94 -12.31
CA ARG A 333 2.90 18.76 -11.66
C ARG A 333 2.73 20.25 -11.95
N THR A 334 1.77 20.63 -12.81
CA THR A 334 1.56 22.01 -13.23
C THR A 334 0.59 22.76 -12.32
N THR A 335 -0.33 22.06 -11.67
CA THR A 335 -1.36 22.65 -10.80
C THR A 335 -0.88 22.91 -9.37
N VAL A 336 0.25 22.34 -8.98
CA VAL A 336 0.90 22.69 -7.73
C VAL A 336 1.77 23.91 -8.03
N GLY A 337 1.37 25.06 -7.55
CA GLY A 337 2.27 26.23 -7.43
C GLY A 337 3.40 25.99 -6.43
N MET A 338 3.92 24.79 -6.40
CA MET A 338 5.24 24.48 -5.92
C MET A 338 6.19 24.88 -7.04
N GLN A 339 6.78 26.06 -6.93
CA GLN A 339 8.15 26.19 -7.38
C GLN A 339 8.84 24.89 -7.02
N ALA A 340 9.51 24.26 -7.99
CA ALA A 340 10.39 23.12 -7.70
C ALA A 340 11.09 23.48 -6.41
N VAL A 341 10.83 22.75 -5.34
CA VAL A 341 11.48 22.97 -4.07
C VAL A 341 12.93 22.71 -4.39
N GLN A 342 13.64 23.75 -4.79
CA GLN A 342 15.07 23.68 -4.85
C GLN A 342 15.45 23.22 -3.46
N ASN A 343 15.94 21.99 -3.34
CA ASN A 343 16.53 21.52 -2.11
C ASN A 343 17.71 22.44 -1.81
N ASP A 344 17.42 23.56 -1.14
CA ASP A 344 18.43 24.55 -0.77
C ASP A 344 19.45 23.94 0.18
N VAL A 345 19.06 22.86 0.86
CA VAL A 345 19.91 22.09 1.79
C VAL A 345 20.09 20.67 1.27
N LEU A 346 21.31 20.35 0.91
CA LEU A 346 21.79 19.01 0.54
C LEU A 346 22.64 18.43 1.67
N ASN A 347 22.81 17.10 1.69
CA ASN A 347 23.76 16.40 2.56
C ASN A 347 23.68 16.83 4.04
N PHE A 348 22.46 17.01 4.60
CA PHE A 348 22.26 17.34 6.00
C PHE A 348 22.42 16.11 6.88
N TYR A 349 23.42 16.08 7.75
CA TYR A 349 23.68 15.00 8.69
C TYR A 349 24.45 15.45 9.93
N CYS A 350 24.44 14.65 10.97
CA CYS A 350 25.17 14.89 12.22
C CYS A 350 26.08 13.70 12.50
N TYR A 351 27.37 13.97 12.76
CA TYR A 351 28.35 12.93 13.10
C TYR A 351 29.35 13.43 14.15
N PRO A 352 29.68 12.63 15.21
CA PRO A 352 29.15 11.29 15.51
C PRO A 352 27.68 11.30 15.98
N ASN A 353 26.97 10.22 15.68
CA ASN A 353 25.64 9.89 16.21
C ASN A 353 25.58 8.37 16.41
N PRO A 354 25.51 7.83 17.63
CA PRO A 354 25.27 8.50 18.93
C PRO A 354 26.34 9.52 19.35
N VAL A 355 25.91 10.56 20.04
CA VAL A 355 26.75 11.64 20.51
C VAL A 355 27.02 11.54 22.02
N LYS A 356 28.29 11.76 22.43
CA LYS A 356 28.67 11.93 23.84
C LYS A 356 28.72 13.39 24.22
N ASP A 357 29.75 14.09 23.78
CA ASP A 357 30.03 15.46 24.19
C ASP A 357 29.65 16.48 23.15
N PHE A 358 29.89 16.20 21.88
CA PHE A 358 29.52 17.05 20.74
C PHE A 358 29.30 16.22 19.48
N THR A 359 28.59 16.83 18.52
CA THR A 359 28.46 16.34 17.16
C THR A 359 28.70 17.47 16.16
N GLU A 360 29.17 17.18 14.98
CA GLU A 360 29.21 18.15 13.88
C GLU A 360 27.92 18.05 13.07
N VAL A 361 27.23 19.16 12.95
CA VAL A 361 26.11 19.34 12.02
C VAL A 361 26.71 19.75 10.69
N GLN A 362 26.52 18.93 9.66
CA GLN A 362 27.04 19.18 8.32
C GLN A 362 25.87 19.30 7.33
N PHE A 363 25.96 20.27 6.42
CA PHE A 363 24.99 20.48 5.34
C PHE A 363 25.63 21.20 4.16
N GLU A 364 24.97 21.17 3.02
CA GLU A 364 25.43 21.82 1.80
C GLU A 364 24.32 22.72 1.25
N LEU A 365 24.65 23.95 0.87
CA LEU A 365 23.72 24.96 0.37
C LEU A 365 23.91 25.24 -1.11
N LYS A 366 22.81 25.41 -1.83
CA LYS A 366 22.78 25.95 -3.19
C LYS A 366 22.55 27.48 -3.10
N GLY A 367 23.65 28.23 -3.06
CA GLY A 367 23.61 29.69 -2.92
C GLY A 367 23.63 30.16 -1.46
N THR A 368 23.85 31.47 -1.27
CA THR A 368 23.84 32.10 0.07
C THR A 368 22.43 32.12 0.62
N LYS A 369 22.23 31.56 1.84
CA LYS A 369 20.93 31.40 2.46
C LYS A 369 20.95 31.75 3.95
N GLN A 370 19.82 32.25 4.45
CA GLN A 370 19.55 32.34 5.89
C GLN A 370 19.22 30.90 6.38
N VAL A 371 19.95 30.43 7.39
CA VAL A 371 19.82 29.11 7.98
C VAL A 371 19.54 29.25 9.47
N GLN A 372 18.49 28.61 9.92
CA GLN A 372 18.21 28.40 11.34
C GLN A 372 18.41 26.92 11.66
N ILE A 373 19.16 26.60 12.72
CA ILE A 373 19.33 25.27 13.24
C ILE A 373 18.91 25.25 14.70
N GLU A 374 18.00 24.34 15.03
CA GLU A 374 17.43 24.16 16.36
C GLU A 374 17.65 22.73 16.85
N LEU A 375 17.86 22.57 18.15
CA LEU A 375 17.80 21.29 18.84
C LEU A 375 16.46 21.18 19.54
N CYS A 376 15.71 20.12 19.26
CA CYS A 376 14.43 19.81 19.89
C CYS A 376 14.55 18.54 20.72
N ASP A 377 13.81 18.44 21.82
CA ASP A 377 13.65 17.20 22.58
C ASP A 377 12.75 16.19 21.85
N ALA A 378 12.53 15.04 22.47
CA ALA A 378 11.69 13.97 21.92
C ALA A 378 10.21 14.37 21.74
N THR A 379 9.75 15.42 22.41
CA THR A 379 8.37 15.95 22.30
C THR A 379 8.23 16.99 21.18
N GLY A 380 9.36 17.41 20.59
CA GLY A 380 9.41 18.46 19.56
C GLY A 380 9.57 19.87 20.14
N LYS A 381 9.73 20.02 21.45
CA LYS A 381 10.00 21.30 22.08
C LYS A 381 11.44 21.73 21.79
N VAL A 382 11.63 22.97 21.32
CA VAL A 382 12.96 23.56 21.12
C VAL A 382 13.65 23.71 22.47
N VAL A 383 14.82 23.07 22.62
CA VAL A 383 15.67 23.14 23.82
C VAL A 383 16.88 24.03 23.60
N SER A 384 17.26 24.29 22.34
CA SER A 384 18.30 25.24 21.99
C SER A 384 18.19 25.70 20.55
N GLU A 385 18.45 27.01 20.31
CA GLU A 385 18.78 27.51 18.98
C GLU A 385 20.30 27.41 18.79
N VAL A 386 20.72 26.56 17.85
CA VAL A 386 22.15 26.29 17.57
C VAL A 386 22.75 27.41 16.74
N CYS A 387 22.02 27.92 15.74
CA CYS A 387 22.36 29.09 14.97
C CYS A 387 21.16 29.66 14.22
N ASN A 388 21.23 30.95 13.90
CA ASN A 388 20.27 31.65 13.03
C ASN A 388 21.00 32.77 12.28
N ARG A 389 21.63 32.41 11.13
CA ARG A 389 22.45 33.33 10.35
C ARG A 389 22.56 32.92 8.89
N SER A 390 23.08 33.86 8.07
CA SER A 390 23.40 33.54 6.67
C SER A 390 24.67 32.70 6.55
N PHE A 391 24.64 31.75 5.59
CA PHE A 391 25.78 30.95 5.16
C PHE A 391 25.93 31.06 3.65
N ASP A 392 27.16 31.00 3.18
CA ASP A 392 27.46 31.00 1.77
C ASP A 392 27.18 29.62 1.10
N SER A 393 27.17 29.58 -0.23
CA SER A 393 27.03 28.39 -1.02
C SER A 393 28.10 27.35 -0.68
N GLY A 394 27.75 26.07 -0.74
CA GLY A 394 28.65 24.94 -0.55
C GLY A 394 28.53 24.28 0.81
N LYS A 395 29.53 23.47 1.17
CA LYS A 395 29.54 22.64 2.37
C LYS A 395 29.79 23.47 3.63
N GLN A 396 28.94 23.30 4.60
CA GLN A 396 28.97 23.99 5.89
C GLN A 396 29.13 22.98 7.02
N LYS A 397 29.78 23.39 8.11
CA LYS A 397 29.96 22.60 9.32
C LYS A 397 29.76 23.47 10.54
N LEU A 398 29.01 22.96 11.50
CA LEU A 398 28.77 23.58 12.81
C LEU A 398 28.98 22.54 13.91
N ARG A 399 29.64 22.96 14.98
CA ARG A 399 29.74 22.14 16.19
C ARG A 399 28.49 22.35 17.04
N LEU A 400 27.82 21.25 17.37
CA LEU A 400 26.74 21.21 18.35
C LEU A 400 27.27 20.54 19.62
N ASP A 401 27.38 21.33 20.67
CA ASP A 401 27.80 20.85 21.99
C ASP A 401 26.60 20.19 22.69
N MET A 402 26.79 18.95 23.14
CA MET A 402 25.76 18.14 23.78
C MET A 402 26.11 17.79 25.24
N LEU A 403 27.21 18.35 25.78
CA LEU A 403 27.75 17.96 27.10
C LEU A 403 26.73 18.15 28.21
N ASN A 404 25.99 19.25 28.19
CA ASN A 404 25.05 19.65 29.24
C ASN A 404 23.61 19.11 29.02
N TYR A 405 23.39 18.28 27.98
CA TYR A 405 22.08 17.71 27.73
C TYR A 405 21.97 16.30 28.33
N PRO A 406 20.86 15.95 28.97
CA PRO A 406 20.61 14.61 29.47
C PRO A 406 20.72 13.55 28.39
N SER A 407 21.10 12.32 28.77
CA SER A 407 21.01 11.17 27.85
C SER A 407 19.58 11.01 27.36
N GLY A 408 19.42 10.78 26.06
CA GLY A 408 18.07 10.71 25.44
C GLY A 408 18.09 10.91 23.95
N VAL A 409 16.90 11.09 23.40
CA VAL A 409 16.66 11.32 21.97
C VAL A 409 16.33 12.79 21.74
N TYR A 410 17.01 13.39 20.77
CA TYR A 410 16.81 14.77 20.32
C TYR A 410 16.60 14.77 18.80
N ASN A 411 16.10 15.89 18.28
CA ASN A 411 16.02 16.16 16.86
C ASN A 411 16.80 17.44 16.55
N CYS A 412 17.83 17.34 15.71
CA CYS A 412 18.48 18.51 15.13
C CYS A 412 17.69 18.93 13.90
N VAL A 413 17.17 20.14 13.89
CA VAL A 413 16.28 20.66 12.85
C VAL A 413 16.95 21.81 12.15
N ILE A 414 17.06 21.76 10.81
CA ILE A 414 17.52 22.87 9.96
C ILE A 414 16.34 23.45 9.19
N THR A 415 16.24 24.77 9.18
CA THR A 415 15.23 25.53 8.44
C THR A 415 15.92 26.51 7.48
N VAL A 416 15.59 26.43 6.19
CA VAL A 416 16.08 27.33 5.14
C VAL A 416 14.90 27.65 4.21
N ASN A 417 14.60 28.92 3.98
CA ASN A 417 13.50 29.38 3.12
C ASN A 417 12.15 28.70 3.44
N ASN A 418 11.80 28.59 4.71
CA ASN A 418 10.62 27.87 5.22
C ASN A 418 10.61 26.34 4.97
N GLN A 419 11.69 25.77 4.44
CA GLN A 419 11.88 24.35 4.35
C GLN A 419 12.55 23.83 5.61
N ARG A 420 11.99 22.77 6.18
CA ARG A 420 12.45 22.19 7.43
C ARG A 420 12.89 20.74 7.22
N LYS A 421 14.13 20.42 7.64
CA LYS A 421 14.66 19.04 7.69
C LYS A 421 15.08 18.73 9.11
N SER A 422 14.99 17.45 9.50
CA SER A 422 15.39 17.03 10.84
C SER A 422 16.22 15.76 10.81
N ILE A 423 17.13 15.64 11.76
CA ILE A 423 17.92 14.42 12.00
C ILE A 423 17.78 14.06 13.48
N ARG A 424 17.49 12.81 13.73
CA ARG A 424 17.42 12.26 15.06
C ARG A 424 18.83 12.05 15.64
N LEU A 425 19.08 12.60 16.81
CA LEU A 425 20.30 12.44 17.57
C LEU A 425 20.05 11.57 18.78
N LYS A 426 20.93 10.62 19.04
CA LYS A 426 20.94 9.83 20.27
C LYS A 426 22.08 10.34 21.15
N LYS A 427 21.76 11.01 22.27
CA LYS A 427 22.73 11.39 23.32
C LYS A 427 22.96 10.17 24.21
N ALA A 428 24.23 9.76 24.28
CA ALA A 428 24.66 8.61 25.09
C ALA A 428 24.75 8.98 26.60
#